data_73bac574a79ecb21ba9277fc737caec0
#
_entry.id   73bac574a79ecb21ba9277fc737caec0
#
_cell.length_a   1.000
_cell.length_b   1.000
_cell.length_c   1.000
_cell.angle_alpha   90.00
_cell.angle_beta   90.00
_cell.angle_gamma   90.00
#
_symmetry.space_group_name_H-M   'P 1'
#
loop_
_entity.id
_entity.type
_entity.pdbx_description
1 polymer ?
#
loop_
_entity_poly.entity_id
_entity_poly.type
_entity_poly.pdbx_seq_one_letter_code
_entity_poly.pdbx_strand_id
1 'polypeptide(L)'
;MKNVKWFIGALAVFTIISCNSTQVISSYKDEKVAAKDYKKILVLGIFQQKERSLRQEAETQLVNRLIEQGYNASSAMKDFGPKAFEKISEDQLAANLKTSGYDAVITTVLLDKKDEENYQQGISRIQPVGVFYNRFGRYYSTIYDRVYQPGYYTTSTDYFLESNLYDIASGNLLYSVQTKSFDPSSATALASDNSKKIVKDLKEKGVLVQK
;
A
#
# COMPACT_ATOMS: atom_id res chain seq x y z
N MET A 1 -36.04 -28.60 21.23
CA MET A 1 -35.28 -28.62 19.97
C MET A 1 -35.40 -27.33 19.13
N LYS A 2 -36.09 -26.27 19.58
CA LYS A 2 -36.27 -25.00 18.85
C LYS A 2 -35.08 -24.00 19.03
N ASN A 3 -34.28 -24.12 20.09
CA ASN A 3 -33.25 -23.13 20.43
C ASN A 3 -31.87 -23.43 19.86
N VAL A 4 -31.64 -24.62 19.27
CA VAL A 4 -30.36 -25.02 18.67
C VAL A 4 -30.16 -24.37 17.29
N LYS A 5 -31.23 -24.10 16.54
CA LYS A 5 -31.17 -23.48 15.22
C LYS A 5 -30.76 -21.99 15.27
N TRP A 6 -31.00 -21.31 16.39
CA TRP A 6 -30.63 -19.91 16.58
C TRP A 6 -29.13 -19.73 16.91
N PHE A 7 -28.51 -20.71 17.58
CA PHE A 7 -27.09 -20.70 17.89
C PHE A 7 -26.18 -20.94 16.66
N ILE A 8 -26.68 -21.71 15.69
CA ILE A 8 -25.92 -21.96 14.44
C ILE A 8 -25.90 -20.70 13.55
N GLY A 9 -26.95 -19.88 13.56
CA GLY A 9 -26.99 -18.62 12.82
C GLY A 9 -26.07 -17.54 13.38
N ALA A 10 -25.81 -17.53 14.69
CA ALA A 10 -24.93 -16.55 15.34
C ALA A 10 -23.44 -16.86 15.14
N LEU A 11 -23.07 -18.11 14.89
CA LEU A 11 -21.67 -18.54 14.71
C LEU A 11 -21.12 -18.23 13.29
N ALA A 12 -22.02 -18.04 12.30
CA ALA A 12 -21.62 -17.81 10.91
C ALA A 12 -21.19 -16.35 10.60
N VAL A 13 -21.37 -15.41 11.54
CA VAL A 13 -21.09 -13.97 11.31
C VAL A 13 -19.64 -13.58 11.68
N PHE A 14 -18.83 -14.48 12.26
CA PHE A 14 -17.55 -14.11 12.86
C PHE A 14 -16.29 -14.34 12.01
N THR A 15 -16.39 -14.65 10.71
CA THR A 15 -15.23 -15.07 9.91
C THR A 15 -14.85 -14.15 8.76
N ILE A 16 -15.00 -12.82 8.89
CA ILE A 16 -14.38 -11.89 7.93
C ILE A 16 -13.36 -11.02 8.66
N ILE A 17 -12.34 -11.63 9.26
CA ILE A 17 -11.11 -10.92 9.56
C ILE A 17 -10.32 -10.93 8.26
N SER A 18 -10.54 -9.92 7.40
CA SER A 18 -9.64 -9.63 6.28
C SER A 18 -8.25 -9.36 6.85
N CYS A 19 -7.34 -10.30 6.66
CA CYS A 19 -5.94 -10.14 6.99
C CYS A 19 -5.38 -9.01 6.09
N ASN A 20 -5.35 -7.80 6.62
CA ASN A 20 -4.92 -6.62 5.87
C ASN A 20 -3.40 -6.53 6.03
N SER A 21 -2.65 -6.94 5.00
CA SER A 21 -1.19 -6.93 5.01
C SER A 21 -0.59 -5.51 5.00
N THR A 22 -1.40 -4.48 4.72
CA THR A 22 -0.96 -3.09 4.61
C THR A 22 -1.32 -2.28 5.86
N GLN A 23 -0.34 -1.54 6.39
CA GLN A 23 -0.50 -0.64 7.53
C GLN A 23 0.03 0.77 7.21
N VAL A 24 -0.57 1.79 7.82
CA VAL A 24 -0.03 3.16 7.80
C VAL A 24 1.11 3.24 8.81
N ILE A 25 2.29 3.71 8.37
CA ILE A 25 3.46 3.90 9.23
C ILE A 25 3.50 5.33 9.76
N SER A 26 3.22 6.29 8.87
CA SER A 26 3.29 7.72 9.13
C SER A 26 2.25 8.44 8.30
N SER A 27 1.66 9.49 8.85
CA SER A 27 0.69 10.32 8.14
C SER A 27 0.79 11.76 8.63
N TYR A 28 0.84 12.69 7.67
CA TYR A 28 0.92 14.13 7.89
C TYR A 28 -0.24 14.84 7.18
N LYS A 29 -0.79 15.86 7.81
CA LYS A 29 -1.68 16.83 7.21
C LYS A 29 -1.20 18.22 7.62
N ASP A 30 -1.17 19.17 6.68
CA ASP A 30 -0.94 20.58 7.02
C ASP A 30 -2.14 21.12 7.83
N GLU A 31 -1.89 21.58 9.05
CA GLU A 31 -2.92 22.06 9.98
C GLU A 31 -3.69 23.29 9.45
N LYS A 32 -3.09 24.03 8.53
CA LYS A 32 -3.71 25.21 7.93
C LYS A 32 -4.71 24.88 6.83
N VAL A 33 -4.76 23.60 6.42
CA VAL A 33 -5.60 23.16 5.32
C VAL A 33 -6.95 22.68 5.82
N ALA A 34 -8.01 23.41 5.43
CA ALA A 34 -9.39 22.94 5.56
C ALA A 34 -9.70 21.88 4.49
N ALA A 35 -10.65 20.99 4.81
CA ALA A 35 -11.16 20.04 3.83
C ALA A 35 -11.67 20.77 2.57
N LYS A 36 -11.25 20.31 1.39
CA LYS A 36 -11.60 20.93 0.10
C LYS A 36 -12.31 19.92 -0.80
N ASP A 37 -13.35 20.39 -1.48
CA ASP A 37 -14.00 19.63 -2.54
C ASP A 37 -13.25 19.88 -3.86
N TYR A 38 -12.35 18.97 -4.20
CA TYR A 38 -11.61 19.01 -5.46
C TYR A 38 -12.51 18.60 -6.62
N LYS A 39 -12.47 19.39 -7.71
CA LYS A 39 -13.26 19.15 -8.91
C LYS A 39 -12.75 17.97 -9.71
N LYS A 40 -11.42 17.83 -9.81
CA LYS A 40 -10.77 16.74 -10.52
C LYS A 40 -9.39 16.44 -9.94
N ILE A 41 -9.19 15.23 -9.49
CA ILE A 41 -7.95 14.75 -8.88
C ILE A 41 -7.18 13.90 -9.88
N LEU A 42 -5.91 14.22 -10.13
CA LEU A 42 -5.01 13.36 -10.86
C LEU A 42 -4.32 12.39 -9.90
N VAL A 43 -4.26 11.12 -10.25
CA VAL A 43 -3.42 10.13 -9.58
C VAL A 43 -2.19 9.85 -10.45
N LEU A 44 -1.00 10.11 -9.91
CA LEU A 44 0.28 9.98 -10.59
C LEU A 44 1.19 9.00 -9.86
N GLY A 45 1.48 7.86 -10.46
CA GLY A 45 2.47 6.91 -9.97
C GLY A 45 3.88 7.29 -10.41
N ILE A 46 4.82 7.42 -9.45
CA ILE A 46 6.23 7.69 -9.70
C ILE A 46 7.02 6.44 -9.33
N PHE A 47 7.20 5.55 -10.31
CA PHE A 47 7.84 4.25 -10.14
C PHE A 47 8.97 4.07 -11.16
N GLN A 48 9.93 3.23 -10.83
CA GLN A 48 10.96 2.86 -11.80
C GLN A 48 10.36 2.09 -12.98
N GLN A 49 11.04 2.15 -14.13
CA GLN A 49 10.57 1.49 -15.37
C GLN A 49 10.26 -0.01 -15.20
N LYS A 50 11.05 -0.71 -14.39
CA LYS A 50 10.84 -2.14 -14.08
C LYS A 50 9.54 -2.41 -13.30
N GLU A 51 9.02 -1.41 -12.60
CA GLU A 51 7.81 -1.49 -11.77
C GLU A 51 6.56 -0.93 -12.50
N ARG A 52 6.57 -0.94 -13.83
CA ARG A 52 5.48 -0.36 -14.64
C ARG A 52 4.12 -0.99 -14.34
N SER A 53 4.08 -2.31 -14.11
CA SER A 53 2.83 -3.01 -13.76
C SER A 53 2.29 -2.52 -12.41
N LEU A 54 3.15 -2.39 -11.41
CA LEU A 54 2.78 -1.87 -10.10
C LEU A 54 2.31 -0.41 -10.19
N ARG A 55 2.97 0.43 -11.00
CA ARG A 55 2.52 1.80 -11.26
C ARG A 55 1.09 1.83 -11.82
N GLN A 56 0.81 1.02 -12.83
CA GLN A 56 -0.51 0.95 -13.46
C GLN A 56 -1.58 0.53 -12.45
N GLU A 57 -1.30 -0.50 -11.65
CA GLU A 57 -2.22 -0.96 -10.62
C GLU A 57 -2.42 0.08 -9.52
N ALA A 58 -1.35 0.73 -9.04
CA ALA A 58 -1.44 1.77 -8.01
C ALA A 58 -2.33 2.94 -8.46
N GLU A 59 -2.13 3.44 -9.68
CA GLU A 59 -2.98 4.49 -10.24
C GLU A 59 -4.43 4.02 -10.40
N THR A 60 -4.65 2.83 -10.97
CA THR A 60 -5.99 2.29 -11.25
C THR A 60 -6.78 2.06 -9.96
N GLN A 61 -6.19 1.38 -8.98
CA GLN A 61 -6.88 1.05 -7.73
C GLN A 61 -7.19 2.30 -6.90
N LEU A 62 -6.28 3.27 -6.87
CA LEU A 62 -6.52 4.51 -6.15
C LEU A 62 -7.60 5.38 -6.82
N VAL A 63 -7.60 5.48 -8.15
CA VAL A 63 -8.66 6.13 -8.92
C VAL A 63 -10.02 5.49 -8.65
N ASN A 64 -10.11 4.16 -8.77
CA ASN A 64 -11.35 3.44 -8.52
C ASN A 64 -11.87 3.70 -7.09
N ARG A 65 -10.97 3.65 -6.11
CA ARG A 65 -11.34 3.89 -4.72
C ARG A 65 -11.82 5.32 -4.46
N LEU A 66 -11.20 6.32 -5.10
CA LEU A 66 -11.65 7.71 -5.02
C LEU A 66 -13.04 7.88 -5.68
N ILE A 67 -13.27 7.27 -6.86
CA ILE A 67 -14.56 7.31 -7.55
C ILE A 67 -15.66 6.64 -6.72
N GLU A 68 -15.39 5.50 -6.10
CA GLU A 68 -16.32 4.80 -5.18
C GLU A 68 -16.73 5.69 -3.99
N GLN A 69 -15.87 6.62 -3.61
CA GLN A 69 -16.16 7.58 -2.54
C GLN A 69 -16.75 8.91 -3.04
N GLY A 70 -17.11 8.98 -4.33
CA GLY A 70 -17.78 10.14 -4.94
C GLY A 70 -16.85 11.25 -5.46
N TYR A 71 -15.52 11.02 -5.46
CA TYR A 71 -14.58 12.00 -6.01
C TYR A 71 -14.38 11.78 -7.51
N ASN A 72 -14.18 12.87 -8.25
CA ASN A 72 -13.78 12.78 -9.66
C ASN A 72 -12.26 12.63 -9.74
N ALA A 73 -11.79 11.47 -10.19
CA ALA A 73 -10.36 11.15 -10.26
C ALA A 73 -10.00 10.46 -11.58
N SER A 74 -8.75 10.66 -12.01
CA SER A 74 -8.22 10.08 -13.24
C SER A 74 -6.77 9.66 -13.07
N SER A 75 -6.33 8.63 -13.82
CA SER A 75 -4.96 8.14 -13.83
C SER A 75 -4.11 8.94 -14.81
N ALA A 76 -2.91 9.33 -14.39
CA ALA A 76 -1.95 10.00 -15.25
C ALA A 76 -1.52 9.13 -16.43
N MET A 77 -1.36 7.84 -16.21
CA MET A 77 -1.00 6.90 -17.27
C MET A 77 -2.09 6.79 -18.33
N LYS A 78 -3.36 6.87 -17.93
CA LYS A 78 -4.51 6.81 -18.86
C LYS A 78 -4.65 8.09 -19.65
N ASP A 79 -4.59 9.26 -19.01
CA ASP A 79 -4.93 10.54 -19.64
C ASP A 79 -3.75 11.14 -20.42
N PHE A 80 -2.52 10.87 -19.99
CA PHE A 80 -1.32 11.49 -20.57
C PHE A 80 -0.32 10.46 -21.12
N GLY A 81 -0.53 9.17 -20.84
CA GLY A 81 0.37 8.09 -21.25
C GLY A 81 1.60 7.91 -20.34
N PRO A 82 2.39 6.84 -20.56
CA PRO A 82 3.45 6.43 -19.64
C PRO A 82 4.64 7.40 -19.57
N LYS A 83 4.82 8.26 -20.55
CA LYS A 83 5.96 9.19 -20.67
C LYS A 83 5.59 10.67 -20.54
N ALA A 84 4.35 10.98 -20.25
CA ALA A 84 3.80 12.33 -20.33
C ALA A 84 4.54 13.38 -19.51
N PHE A 85 5.14 12.96 -18.40
CA PHE A 85 5.82 13.86 -17.48
C PHE A 85 7.35 13.65 -17.41
N GLU A 86 7.90 12.92 -18.38
CA GLU A 86 9.35 12.81 -18.53
C GLU A 86 9.92 14.12 -19.08
N LYS A 87 10.95 14.66 -18.42
CA LYS A 87 11.70 15.87 -18.86
C LYS A 87 10.91 17.18 -18.91
N ILE A 88 9.85 17.30 -18.12
CA ILE A 88 9.05 18.52 -17.99
C ILE A 88 9.37 19.19 -16.64
N SER A 89 9.44 20.52 -16.60
CA SER A 89 9.64 21.26 -15.35
C SER A 89 8.38 21.26 -14.48
N GLU A 90 8.54 21.52 -13.16
CA GLU A 90 7.41 21.60 -12.23
C GLU A 90 6.37 22.65 -12.66
N ASP A 91 6.83 23.84 -13.12
CA ASP A 91 5.95 24.91 -13.57
C ASP A 91 5.14 24.49 -14.80
N GLN A 92 5.79 23.82 -15.76
CA GLN A 92 5.12 23.30 -16.95
C GLN A 92 4.13 22.20 -16.60
N LEU A 93 4.49 21.32 -15.66
CA LEU A 93 3.59 20.27 -15.17
C LEU A 93 2.35 20.89 -14.53
N ALA A 94 2.53 21.83 -13.60
CA ALA A 94 1.43 22.51 -12.92
C ALA A 94 0.51 23.26 -13.91
N ALA A 95 1.10 23.97 -14.89
CA ALA A 95 0.34 24.66 -15.95
C ALA A 95 -0.47 23.71 -16.82
N ASN A 96 0.12 22.58 -17.23
CA ASN A 96 -0.55 21.57 -18.03
C ASN A 96 -1.72 20.92 -17.28
N LEU A 97 -1.52 20.59 -16.00
CA LEU A 97 -2.57 20.00 -15.17
C LEU A 97 -3.73 20.97 -14.96
N LYS A 98 -3.43 22.24 -14.69
CA LYS A 98 -4.43 23.30 -14.53
C LYS A 98 -5.24 23.50 -15.79
N THR A 99 -4.57 23.54 -16.96
CA THR A 99 -5.23 23.66 -18.27
C THR A 99 -6.12 22.44 -18.57
N SER A 100 -5.73 21.25 -18.10
CA SER A 100 -6.52 20.02 -18.24
C SER A 100 -7.66 19.90 -17.19
N GLY A 101 -7.86 20.93 -16.38
CA GLY A 101 -8.94 21.04 -15.39
C GLY A 101 -8.72 20.29 -14.09
N TYR A 102 -7.49 19.87 -13.80
CA TYR A 102 -7.12 19.29 -12.52
C TYR A 102 -6.88 20.40 -11.50
N ASP A 103 -7.29 20.17 -10.26
CA ASP A 103 -7.07 21.09 -9.14
C ASP A 103 -6.30 20.45 -7.97
N ALA A 104 -6.14 19.12 -8.02
CA ALA A 104 -5.27 18.39 -7.11
C ALA A 104 -4.53 17.25 -7.81
N VAL A 105 -3.38 16.87 -7.26
CA VAL A 105 -2.65 15.67 -7.67
C VAL A 105 -2.29 14.82 -6.46
N ILE A 106 -2.58 13.52 -6.53
CA ILE A 106 -2.07 12.53 -5.57
C ILE A 106 -0.94 11.78 -6.26
N THR A 107 0.27 11.94 -5.74
CA THR A 107 1.41 11.15 -6.18
C THR A 107 1.52 9.88 -5.33
N THR A 108 1.92 8.77 -5.93
CA THR A 108 2.29 7.54 -5.21
C THR A 108 3.67 7.08 -5.66
N VAL A 109 4.57 6.87 -4.70
CA VAL A 109 5.98 6.53 -4.91
C VAL A 109 6.31 5.23 -4.20
N LEU A 110 7.07 4.36 -4.83
CA LEU A 110 7.71 3.23 -4.16
C LEU A 110 9.01 3.71 -3.54
N LEU A 111 9.04 3.83 -2.21
CA LEU A 111 10.24 4.28 -1.49
C LEU A 111 11.28 3.17 -1.37
N ASP A 112 10.82 1.96 -1.04
CA ASP A 112 11.71 0.84 -0.80
C ASP A 112 10.98 -0.49 -1.03
N LYS A 113 11.76 -1.53 -1.34
CA LYS A 113 11.32 -2.91 -1.45
C LYS A 113 12.37 -3.78 -0.78
N LYS A 114 11.99 -4.45 0.31
CA LYS A 114 12.88 -5.30 1.09
C LYS A 114 12.45 -6.73 0.98
N ASP A 115 13.33 -7.54 0.44
CA ASP A 115 13.16 -8.99 0.44
C ASP A 115 13.78 -9.55 1.72
N GLU A 116 12.96 -10.27 2.50
CA GLU A 116 13.38 -10.95 3.72
C GLU A 116 13.28 -12.46 3.52
N GLU A 117 14.40 -13.14 3.71
CA GLU A 117 14.43 -14.59 3.71
C GLU A 117 14.14 -15.10 5.13
N ASN A 118 13.00 -15.75 5.29
CA ASN A 118 12.60 -16.35 6.54
C ASN A 118 12.82 -17.87 6.48
N TYR A 119 13.61 -18.38 7.39
CA TYR A 119 13.78 -19.81 7.54
C TYR A 119 12.62 -20.43 8.30
N GLN A 120 11.87 -21.30 7.63
CA GLN A 120 10.84 -22.12 8.27
C GLN A 120 11.48 -23.39 8.82
N GLN A 121 11.42 -23.55 10.14
CA GLN A 121 11.96 -24.76 10.77
C GLN A 121 11.21 -25.99 10.27
N GLY A 122 11.96 -26.99 9.84
CA GLY A 122 11.42 -28.34 9.67
C GLY A 122 10.92 -28.89 11.01
N ILE A 123 9.98 -29.84 10.98
CA ILE A 123 9.47 -30.48 12.21
C ILE A 123 10.59 -31.28 12.85
N SER A 124 11.11 -30.81 13.98
CA SER A 124 12.11 -31.52 14.77
C SER A 124 11.53 -31.90 16.14
N ARG A 125 11.83 -33.12 16.58
CA ARG A 125 11.50 -33.57 17.94
C ARG A 125 12.49 -33.06 18.98
N ILE A 126 13.59 -32.44 18.57
CA ILE A 126 14.58 -31.86 19.46
C ILE A 126 14.32 -30.36 19.58
N GLN A 127 13.93 -29.90 20.75
CA GLN A 127 13.83 -28.47 21.00
C GLN A 127 15.22 -27.86 21.01
N PRO A 128 15.49 -26.83 20.19
CA PRO A 128 16.77 -26.16 20.19
C PRO A 128 16.98 -25.43 21.53
N VAL A 129 18.15 -25.56 22.09
CA VAL A 129 18.54 -24.78 23.28
C VAL A 129 18.77 -23.34 22.80
N GLY A 130 17.82 -22.45 23.06
CA GLY A 130 17.66 -21.13 22.44
C GLY A 130 18.87 -20.18 22.48
N VAL A 131 19.84 -20.43 23.39
CA VAL A 131 21.00 -19.54 23.53
C VAL A 131 22.03 -19.71 22.42
N PHE A 132 22.07 -20.86 21.77
CA PHE A 132 23.06 -21.16 20.72
C PHE A 132 22.57 -20.83 19.32
N TYR A 133 21.28 -20.65 19.16
CA TYR A 133 20.61 -20.48 17.91
C TYR A 133 21.07 -19.24 17.12
N ASN A 134 21.18 -18.10 17.78
CA ASN A 134 21.52 -16.83 17.11
C ASN A 134 23.03 -16.60 16.88
N ARG A 135 23.88 -17.36 17.52
CA ARG A 135 25.33 -17.17 17.40
C ARG A 135 26.03 -18.18 16.52
N PHE A 136 25.44 -19.33 16.31
CA PHE A 136 26.10 -20.45 15.65
C PHE A 136 25.21 -21.15 14.64
N GLY A 137 24.76 -20.42 13.62
CA GLY A 137 23.92 -20.98 12.56
C GLY A 137 24.51 -22.23 11.89
N ARG A 138 25.85 -22.31 11.81
CA ARG A 138 26.54 -23.49 11.31
C ARG A 138 26.40 -24.69 12.25
N TYR A 139 26.47 -24.48 13.56
CA TYR A 139 26.28 -25.53 14.56
C TYR A 139 24.84 -26.04 14.54
N TYR A 140 23.89 -25.11 14.46
CA TYR A 140 22.49 -25.42 14.36
C TYR A 140 22.16 -26.25 13.11
N SER A 141 22.59 -25.83 11.93
CA SER A 141 22.37 -26.58 10.70
C SER A 141 22.97 -27.97 10.75
N THR A 142 24.18 -28.12 11.37
CA THR A 142 24.84 -29.42 11.50
C THR A 142 24.05 -30.38 12.40
N ILE A 143 23.40 -29.88 13.45
CA ILE A 143 22.55 -30.71 14.33
C ILE A 143 21.28 -31.11 13.60
N TYR A 144 20.66 -30.20 12.85
CA TYR A 144 19.42 -30.47 12.15
C TYR A 144 19.58 -31.38 10.94
N ASP A 145 20.67 -31.28 10.20
CA ASP A 145 21.00 -32.20 9.11
C ASP A 145 21.10 -33.65 9.56
N ARG A 146 21.42 -33.88 10.84
CA ARG A 146 21.51 -35.25 11.38
C ARG A 146 20.18 -35.85 11.78
N VAL A 147 19.16 -35.03 12.04
CA VAL A 147 17.93 -35.48 12.72
C VAL A 147 16.70 -35.32 11.85
N TYR A 148 16.62 -34.66 10.87
CA TYR A 148 15.46 -34.16 10.34
C TYR A 148 15.23 -33.81 8.97
N GLN A 149 14.00 -33.53 8.56
CA GLN A 149 13.56 -32.94 7.34
C GLN A 149 14.12 -31.52 7.27
N PRO A 150 14.86 -31.18 6.21
CA PRO A 150 15.43 -29.86 6.10
C PRO A 150 14.31 -28.83 6.13
N GLY A 151 14.48 -27.78 6.93
CA GLY A 151 13.63 -26.62 6.86
C GLY A 151 13.74 -25.98 5.48
N TYR A 152 12.75 -25.21 5.10
CA TYR A 152 12.75 -24.48 3.84
C TYR A 152 12.77 -22.99 4.08
N TYR A 153 13.35 -22.26 3.14
CA TYR A 153 13.33 -20.80 3.17
C TYR A 153 12.06 -20.31 2.48
N THR A 154 11.38 -19.36 3.12
CA THR A 154 10.32 -18.57 2.50
C THR A 154 10.84 -17.18 2.33
N THR A 155 10.71 -16.62 1.13
CA THR A 155 11.00 -15.21 0.89
C THR A 155 9.72 -14.44 1.05
N SER A 156 9.73 -13.43 1.90
CA SER A 156 8.66 -12.44 2.00
C SER A 156 9.19 -11.09 1.54
N THR A 157 8.32 -10.28 0.95
CA THR A 157 8.70 -8.98 0.44
C THR A 157 7.89 -7.87 1.10
N ASP A 158 8.60 -6.91 1.73
CA ASP A 158 8.00 -5.71 2.28
C ASP A 158 8.07 -4.58 1.26
N TYR A 159 6.94 -3.91 1.03
CA TYR A 159 6.83 -2.74 0.17
C TYR A 159 6.56 -1.49 1.00
N PHE A 160 7.35 -0.45 0.80
CA PHE A 160 7.18 0.85 1.44
C PHE A 160 6.76 1.87 0.38
N LEU A 161 5.53 2.40 0.52
CA LEU A 161 5.00 3.39 -0.40
C LEU A 161 4.72 4.70 0.33
N GLU A 162 4.85 5.80 -0.41
CA GLU A 162 4.44 7.12 0.05
C GLU A 162 3.43 7.70 -0.93
N SER A 163 2.37 8.31 -0.40
CA SER A 163 1.40 9.03 -1.22
C SER A 163 1.21 10.43 -0.68
N ASN A 164 1.30 11.41 -1.58
CA ASN A 164 1.26 12.82 -1.26
C ASN A 164 0.16 13.51 -2.05
N LEU A 165 -0.66 14.35 -1.39
CA LEU A 165 -1.64 15.21 -2.03
C LEU A 165 -1.11 16.63 -2.13
N TYR A 166 -1.12 17.17 -3.33
CA TYR A 166 -0.76 18.55 -3.63
C TYR A 166 -1.95 19.31 -4.20
N ASP A 167 -2.11 20.57 -3.78
CA ASP A 167 -3.02 21.52 -4.44
C ASP A 167 -2.30 22.15 -5.62
N ILE A 168 -2.89 22.04 -6.82
CA ILE A 168 -2.23 22.53 -8.06
C ILE A 168 -2.19 24.06 -8.10
N ALA A 169 -3.14 24.75 -7.49
CA ALA A 169 -3.19 26.21 -7.53
C ALA A 169 -2.06 26.84 -6.71
N SER A 170 -1.75 26.29 -5.55
CA SER A 170 -0.70 26.79 -4.65
C SER A 170 0.63 26.06 -4.80
N GLY A 171 0.65 24.85 -5.37
CA GLY A 171 1.80 23.96 -5.40
C GLY A 171 2.12 23.31 -4.04
N ASN A 172 1.33 23.57 -3.01
CA ASN A 172 1.64 23.13 -1.66
C ASN A 172 1.29 21.65 -1.42
N LEU A 173 2.16 20.98 -0.64
CA LEU A 173 1.85 19.69 -0.04
C LEU A 173 0.81 19.86 1.06
N LEU A 174 -0.32 19.19 0.92
CA LEU A 174 -1.42 19.25 1.89
C LEU A 174 -1.48 18.05 2.81
N TYR A 175 -1.03 16.92 2.30
CA TYR A 175 -1.11 15.64 2.99
C TYR A 175 -0.04 14.69 2.47
N SER A 176 0.51 13.87 3.37
CA SER A 176 1.44 12.79 3.07
C SER A 176 1.12 11.57 3.94
N VAL A 177 1.20 10.39 3.36
CA VAL A 177 1.05 9.12 4.09
C VAL A 177 2.09 8.12 3.61
N GLN A 178 2.73 7.46 4.57
CA GLN A 178 3.61 6.32 4.29
C GLN A 178 2.93 5.03 4.75
N THR A 179 3.00 4.01 3.92
CA THR A 179 2.44 2.69 4.17
C THR A 179 3.51 1.63 4.02
N LYS A 180 3.36 0.56 4.81
CA LYS A 180 4.11 -0.68 4.68
C LYS A 180 3.14 -1.80 4.34
N SER A 181 3.44 -2.58 3.32
CA SER A 181 2.70 -3.79 2.95
C SER A 181 3.61 -5.01 3.08
N PHE A 182 3.18 -5.97 3.89
CA PHE A 182 3.91 -7.20 4.10
C PHE A 182 3.43 -8.27 3.10
N ASP A 183 4.35 -8.82 2.35
CA ASP A 183 4.20 -9.98 1.44
C ASP A 183 2.88 -10.01 0.64
N PRO A 184 2.57 -8.97 -0.14
CA PRO A 184 1.35 -8.93 -0.93
C PRO A 184 1.39 -10.01 -2.01
N SER A 185 0.28 -10.71 -2.20
CA SER A 185 0.17 -11.83 -3.15
C SER A 185 0.29 -11.41 -4.63
N SER A 186 0.12 -10.13 -4.92
CA SER A 186 0.24 -9.55 -6.27
C SER A 186 0.35 -8.02 -6.23
N ALA A 187 0.75 -7.41 -7.36
CA ALA A 187 0.74 -5.96 -7.53
C ALA A 187 -0.68 -5.37 -7.36
N THR A 188 -1.71 -6.08 -7.82
CA THR A 188 -3.11 -5.68 -7.67
C THR A 188 -3.55 -5.70 -6.21
N ALA A 189 -3.17 -6.73 -5.44
CA ALA A 189 -3.46 -6.82 -4.01
C ALA A 189 -2.78 -5.70 -3.23
N LEU A 190 -1.48 -5.46 -3.50
CA LEU A 190 -0.72 -4.36 -2.92
C LEU A 190 -1.40 -3.01 -3.18
N ALA A 191 -1.70 -2.72 -4.45
CA ALA A 191 -2.32 -1.46 -4.86
C ALA A 191 -3.73 -1.27 -4.27
N SER A 192 -4.54 -2.33 -4.23
CA SER A 192 -5.89 -2.32 -3.65
C SER A 192 -5.85 -2.02 -2.15
N ASP A 193 -5.01 -2.72 -1.40
CA ASP A 193 -4.93 -2.52 0.04
C ASP A 193 -4.31 -1.16 0.40
N ASN A 194 -3.30 -0.72 -0.36
CA ASN A 194 -2.72 0.60 -0.21
C ASN A 194 -3.75 1.70 -0.47
N SER A 195 -4.52 1.62 -1.57
CA SER A 195 -5.56 2.60 -1.91
C SER A 195 -6.65 2.71 -0.83
N LYS A 196 -7.05 1.57 -0.23
CA LYS A 196 -7.99 1.56 0.91
C LYS A 196 -7.44 2.35 2.10
N LYS A 197 -6.15 2.15 2.43
CA LYS A 197 -5.50 2.85 3.56
C LYS A 197 -5.37 4.34 3.29
N ILE A 198 -4.92 4.72 2.09
CA ILE A 198 -4.77 6.12 1.69
C ILE A 198 -6.11 6.85 1.79
N VAL A 199 -7.17 6.34 1.14
CA VAL A 199 -8.46 7.02 1.09
C VAL A 199 -9.13 7.06 2.48
N LYS A 200 -8.97 6.01 3.28
CA LYS A 200 -9.44 6.01 4.66
C LYS A 200 -8.75 7.10 5.48
N ASP A 201 -7.42 7.17 5.45
CA ASP A 201 -6.63 8.14 6.22
C ASP A 201 -6.91 9.59 5.75
N LEU A 202 -7.03 9.84 4.44
CA LEU A 202 -7.44 11.13 3.86
C LEU A 202 -8.78 11.63 4.43
N LYS A 203 -9.75 10.73 4.59
CA LYS A 203 -11.07 11.04 5.15
C LYS A 203 -11.00 11.28 6.66
N GLU A 204 -10.32 10.40 7.40
CA GLU A 204 -10.15 10.52 8.85
C GLU A 204 -9.41 11.80 9.25
N LYS A 205 -8.45 12.23 8.46
CA LYS A 205 -7.72 13.48 8.62
C LYS A 205 -8.52 14.72 8.15
N GLY A 206 -9.66 14.53 7.51
CA GLY A 206 -10.46 15.62 6.99
C GLY A 206 -9.72 16.46 5.94
N VAL A 207 -9.00 15.80 5.04
CA VAL A 207 -8.33 16.46 3.90
C VAL A 207 -9.27 16.62 2.73
N LEU A 208 -10.11 15.62 2.52
CA LEU A 208 -11.16 15.63 1.50
C LEU A 208 -12.54 15.80 2.16
N VAL A 209 -13.42 16.57 1.55
CA VAL A 209 -14.82 16.69 1.97
C VAL A 209 -15.50 15.34 1.83
N GLN A 210 -16.24 14.90 2.84
CA GLN A 210 -17.02 13.66 2.74
C GLN A 210 -18.18 13.85 1.75
N LYS A 211 -18.29 12.89 0.82
CA LYS A 211 -19.35 12.83 -0.18
C LYS A 211 -20.28 11.66 0.08
#